data_ab9bd09eaf639db2f27fe7f5acee6957
#
_entry.id   ab9bd09eaf639db2f27fe7f5acee6957
#
_cell.length_a   1.000
_cell.length_b   1.000
_cell.length_c   1.000
_cell.angle_alpha   90.00
_cell.angle_beta   90.00
_cell.angle_gamma   90.00
#
_symmetry.space_group_name_H-M   'P 1'
#
loop_
_entity.id
_entity.type
_entity.pdbx_description
1 polymer ?
#
loop_
_entity_poly.entity_id
_entity_poly.type
_entity_poly.pdbx_seq_one_letter_code
_entity_poly.pdbx_strand_id
1 'polypeptide(L)'
;MAKVKTAFTVLLTVSLLGMAACSDDDGDEGGTATGAEEAGTTAGGGETGTSANEGAEPIRIKTHLAPVNAKGETTGEVLTGSTIGDSAFCVGGRFGERKEPGSDLVTRIFRCSGGTLTVAFTSTPPDVKQRSDWEVVKGLGSFEGLGGGGRMTGAESRDGGGRETFTGTVTR
;
A
#
# COMPACT_ATOMS: atom_id res chain seq x y z
N MET A 1 -11.02 35.49 -36.15
CA MET A 1 -10.95 34.33 -35.25
C MET A 1 -10.49 33.13 -36.05
N ALA A 2 -9.22 32.81 -35.98
CA ALA A 2 -8.59 31.75 -36.79
C ALA A 2 -8.51 30.46 -35.97
N LYS A 3 -9.10 29.37 -36.50
CA LYS A 3 -9.01 28.03 -35.92
C LYS A 3 -7.69 27.37 -36.36
N VAL A 4 -6.76 27.20 -35.42
CA VAL A 4 -5.56 26.41 -35.65
C VAL A 4 -5.92 24.93 -35.42
N LYS A 5 -5.86 24.11 -36.47
CA LYS A 5 -5.95 22.66 -36.40
C LYS A 5 -4.53 22.12 -36.31
N THR A 6 -4.14 21.63 -35.15
CA THR A 6 -2.87 20.91 -34.97
C THR A 6 -3.13 19.43 -35.18
N ALA A 7 -2.58 18.88 -36.25
CA ALA A 7 -2.58 17.45 -36.56
C ALA A 7 -1.41 16.81 -35.77
N PHE A 8 -1.71 15.88 -34.89
CA PHE A 8 -0.72 15.05 -34.21
C PHE A 8 -0.53 13.75 -35.01
N THR A 9 0.63 13.61 -35.62
CA THR A 9 1.06 12.38 -36.29
C THR A 9 1.64 11.45 -35.25
N VAL A 10 0.97 10.33 -35.00
CA VAL A 10 1.45 9.26 -34.12
C VAL A 10 2.35 8.34 -34.94
N LEU A 11 3.64 8.32 -34.61
CA LEU A 11 4.61 7.37 -35.15
C LEU A 11 4.59 6.10 -34.31
N LEU A 12 4.05 5.01 -34.91
CA LEU A 12 4.01 3.68 -34.31
C LEU A 12 5.32 2.95 -34.65
N THR A 13 6.24 2.83 -33.71
CA THR A 13 7.41 1.94 -33.83
C THR A 13 7.09 0.60 -33.16
N VAL A 14 6.90 -0.41 -34.01
CA VAL A 14 6.81 -1.82 -33.61
C VAL A 14 8.24 -2.35 -33.49
N SER A 15 8.67 -2.74 -32.28
CA SER A 15 9.88 -3.53 -32.07
C SER A 15 9.48 -4.95 -31.68
N LEU A 16 9.64 -5.86 -32.66
CA LEU A 16 9.72 -7.31 -32.43
C LEU A 16 11.16 -7.65 -32.12
N LEU A 17 11.35 -8.57 -31.19
CA LEU A 17 12.41 -9.58 -30.96
C LEU A 17 12.53 -9.76 -29.43
N GLY A 18 12.63 -10.94 -28.86
CA GLY A 18 13.06 -12.24 -29.30
C GLY A 18 12.69 -13.31 -28.28
N MET A 19 12.43 -14.46 -28.83
CA MET A 19 12.29 -15.74 -28.13
C MET A 19 13.65 -16.18 -27.57
N ALA A 20 13.66 -16.71 -26.35
CA ALA A 20 14.65 -17.67 -25.91
C ALA A 20 13.96 -18.76 -25.07
N ALA A 21 14.01 -19.96 -25.61
CA ALA A 21 13.54 -21.22 -25.04
C ALA A 21 14.68 -21.87 -24.24
N CYS A 22 14.30 -23.00 -23.58
CA CYS A 22 15.13 -24.01 -22.90
C CYS A 22 15.38 -23.69 -21.42
N SER A 23 15.20 -24.65 -20.49
CA SER A 23 15.41 -26.08 -20.55
C SER A 23 14.61 -26.79 -19.47
N ASP A 24 14.15 -27.98 -19.82
CA ASP A 24 13.76 -29.07 -18.92
C ASP A 24 14.97 -29.52 -18.13
N ASP A 25 14.79 -29.83 -16.85
CA ASP A 25 15.68 -30.73 -16.12
C ASP A 25 14.83 -31.66 -15.24
N ASP A 26 14.65 -32.87 -15.71
CA ASP A 26 14.11 -34.01 -15.00
C ASP A 26 15.17 -34.56 -14.05
N GLY A 27 14.83 -34.72 -12.79
CA GLY A 27 15.65 -35.35 -11.77
C GLY A 27 14.79 -36.02 -10.70
N ASP A 28 14.39 -37.14 -10.94
CA ASP A 28 14.08 -38.47 -10.46
C ASP A 28 14.84 -38.90 -9.18
N GLU A 29 14.19 -39.87 -8.50
CA GLU A 29 14.68 -40.75 -7.41
C GLU A 29 14.59 -40.14 -5.99
N GLY A 30 13.70 -40.58 -5.07
CA GLY A 30 13.65 -42.00 -4.60
C GLY A 30 14.17 -42.03 -3.16
N GLY A 31 13.31 -42.15 -2.18
CA GLY A 31 13.75 -42.27 -0.79
C GLY A 31 12.63 -42.56 0.20
N THR A 32 12.16 -43.82 0.17
CA THR A 32 11.34 -44.44 1.22
C THR A 32 12.20 -44.66 2.47
N ALA A 33 11.79 -44.13 3.63
CA ALA A 33 12.23 -44.70 4.93
C ALA A 33 11.13 -44.50 5.96
N THR A 34 10.50 -45.60 6.30
CA THR A 34 9.70 -45.90 7.48
C THR A 34 10.52 -45.66 8.78
N GLY A 35 9.91 -45.02 9.77
CA GLY A 35 10.48 -44.93 11.11
C GLY A 35 9.40 -44.49 12.10
N ALA A 36 9.00 -45.44 12.96
CA ALA A 36 7.93 -45.39 13.93
C ALA A 36 8.26 -44.53 15.17
N GLU A 37 7.18 -44.09 15.81
CA GLU A 37 6.94 -43.85 17.24
C GLU A 37 8.00 -43.11 18.08
N GLU A 38 7.60 -41.96 18.64
CA GLU A 38 7.51 -41.85 20.10
C GLU A 38 6.62 -40.66 20.52
N ALA A 39 5.71 -40.98 21.40
CA ALA A 39 4.88 -40.02 22.11
C ALA A 39 5.72 -39.20 23.10
N GLY A 40 5.74 -37.90 22.88
CA GLY A 40 6.33 -36.90 23.80
C GLY A 40 5.38 -35.80 24.08
N THR A 41 4.47 -35.99 25.04
CA THR A 41 3.67 -34.93 25.65
C THR A 41 4.60 -34.00 26.38
N THR A 42 4.80 -32.79 25.85
CA THR A 42 5.31 -31.68 26.66
C THR A 42 4.47 -30.46 26.35
N ALA A 43 3.55 -30.18 27.27
CA ALA A 43 2.87 -28.89 27.35
C ALA A 43 3.94 -27.84 27.70
N GLY A 44 4.47 -27.20 26.67
CA GLY A 44 5.26 -25.98 26.77
C GLY A 44 4.37 -24.84 26.33
N GLY A 45 3.78 -24.14 27.28
CA GLY A 45 3.18 -22.84 27.06
C GLY A 45 4.26 -21.88 26.55
N GLY A 46 4.40 -21.79 25.24
CA GLY A 46 5.14 -20.73 24.60
C GLY A 46 4.32 -19.46 24.71
N GLU A 47 4.53 -18.70 25.78
CA GLU A 47 4.28 -17.27 25.75
C GLU A 47 5.09 -16.74 24.57
N THR A 48 4.43 -16.49 23.46
CA THR A 48 4.92 -15.60 22.41
C THR A 48 5.06 -14.24 23.07
N GLY A 49 6.22 -14.03 23.68
CA GLY A 49 6.65 -12.70 24.12
C GLY A 49 6.62 -11.82 22.89
N THR A 50 5.54 -11.08 22.76
CA THR A 50 5.48 -9.91 21.92
C THR A 50 6.55 -8.99 22.44
N SER A 51 7.73 -9.04 21.86
CA SER A 51 8.76 -8.02 22.05
C SER A 51 8.08 -6.73 21.62
N ALA A 52 7.57 -5.99 22.60
CA ALA A 52 7.10 -4.64 22.37
C ALA A 52 8.31 -3.90 21.82
N ASN A 53 8.28 -3.57 20.54
CA ASN A 53 9.27 -2.72 19.90
C ASN A 53 9.26 -1.41 20.68
N GLU A 54 10.25 -1.23 21.57
CA GLU A 54 10.44 0.02 22.28
C GLU A 54 10.52 1.14 21.25
N GLY A 55 9.58 2.08 21.31
CA GLY A 55 9.46 3.19 20.36
C GLY A 55 8.40 3.02 19.26
N ALA A 56 7.65 1.91 19.25
CA ALA A 56 6.54 1.77 18.32
C ALA A 56 5.30 2.55 18.79
N GLU A 57 4.84 3.48 17.98
CA GLU A 57 3.63 4.28 18.25
C GLU A 57 2.46 3.77 17.40
N PRO A 58 1.24 3.65 17.95
CA PRO A 58 0.08 3.31 17.17
C PRO A 58 -0.25 4.43 16.19
N ILE A 59 -0.64 4.06 14.97
CA ILE A 59 -1.11 5.02 13.96
C ILE A 59 -2.52 4.67 13.50
N ARG A 60 -3.33 5.71 13.35
CA ARG A 60 -4.65 5.63 12.76
C ARG A 60 -4.88 6.82 11.85
N ILE A 61 -5.07 6.58 10.55
CA ILE A 61 -5.38 7.64 9.59
C ILE A 61 -6.75 7.34 8.99
N LYS A 62 -7.66 8.29 9.11
CA LYS A 62 -8.98 8.27 8.47
C LYS A 62 -8.96 9.23 7.30
N THR A 63 -9.45 8.79 6.14
CA THR A 63 -9.47 9.59 4.92
C THR A 63 -10.86 9.61 4.30
N HIS A 64 -11.12 10.69 3.57
CA HIS A 64 -12.22 10.81 2.64
C HIS A 64 -11.64 11.04 1.25
N LEU A 65 -11.96 10.15 0.32
CA LEU A 65 -11.57 10.24 -1.07
C LEU A 65 -12.59 11.05 -1.84
N ALA A 66 -12.12 12.01 -2.61
CA ALA A 66 -12.95 12.66 -3.62
C ALA A 66 -13.11 11.72 -4.83
N PRO A 67 -14.17 11.86 -5.63
CA PRO A 67 -14.28 11.20 -6.91
C PRO A 67 -13.06 11.44 -7.80
N VAL A 68 -12.69 10.45 -8.61
CA VAL A 68 -11.58 10.56 -9.56
C VAL A 68 -11.83 11.75 -10.49
N ASN A 69 -10.83 12.62 -10.61
CA ASN A 69 -10.93 13.79 -11.46
C ASN A 69 -10.79 13.45 -12.96
N ALA A 70 -11.00 14.44 -13.82
CA ALA A 70 -10.92 14.26 -15.29
C ALA A 70 -9.53 13.83 -15.80
N LYS A 71 -8.50 13.88 -14.95
CA LYS A 71 -7.14 13.41 -15.25
C LYS A 71 -6.87 11.99 -14.74
N GLY A 72 -7.86 11.35 -14.14
CA GLY A 72 -7.70 10.03 -13.53
C GLY A 72 -6.95 10.04 -12.18
N GLU A 73 -6.86 11.20 -11.51
CA GLU A 73 -6.18 11.33 -10.24
C GLU A 73 -7.17 11.22 -9.08
N THR A 74 -6.82 10.43 -8.07
CA THR A 74 -7.53 10.36 -6.79
C THR A 74 -6.90 11.35 -5.83
N THR A 75 -7.73 12.17 -5.19
CA THR A 75 -7.33 13.12 -4.15
C THR A 75 -8.28 13.00 -2.97
N GLY A 76 -7.94 13.59 -1.85
CA GLY A 76 -8.82 13.59 -0.69
C GLY A 76 -8.26 14.37 0.49
N GLU A 77 -8.92 14.19 1.62
CA GLU A 77 -8.59 14.88 2.87
C GLU A 77 -8.43 13.90 4.04
N VAL A 78 -7.63 14.29 5.02
CA VAL A 78 -7.45 13.58 6.28
C VAL A 78 -8.53 14.05 7.27
N LEU A 79 -9.30 13.10 7.81
CA LEU A 79 -10.42 13.38 8.70
C LEU A 79 -9.99 13.49 10.16
N THR A 80 -10.85 14.08 10.96
CA THR A 80 -10.71 14.12 12.43
C THR A 80 -10.64 12.72 13.04
N GLY A 81 -9.90 12.59 14.14
CA GLY A 81 -9.61 11.30 14.79
C GLY A 81 -8.54 10.48 14.06
N SER A 82 -7.75 11.11 13.19
CA SER A 82 -6.47 10.58 12.72
C SER A 82 -5.37 10.93 13.73
N THR A 83 -4.54 9.94 14.11
CA THR A 83 -3.51 10.08 15.16
C THR A 83 -2.24 9.31 14.80
N ILE A 84 -1.10 9.77 15.37
CA ILE A 84 0.13 9.00 15.57
C ILE A 84 0.43 9.10 17.06
N GLY A 85 0.49 7.96 17.76
CA GLY A 85 0.46 7.95 19.22
C GLY A 85 -0.77 8.71 19.73
N ASP A 86 -0.54 9.61 20.67
CA ASP A 86 -1.57 10.50 21.23
C ASP A 86 -1.75 11.81 20.46
N SER A 87 -0.93 12.06 19.45
CA SER A 87 -0.95 13.30 18.67
C SER A 87 -1.88 13.23 17.48
N ALA A 88 -2.60 14.32 17.19
CA ALA A 88 -3.42 14.43 15.99
C ALA A 88 -2.54 14.37 14.73
N PHE A 89 -2.91 13.52 13.77
CA PHE A 89 -2.23 13.41 12.49
C PHE A 89 -2.94 14.22 11.42
N CYS A 90 -2.29 15.25 10.91
CA CYS A 90 -2.58 15.92 9.63
C CYS A 90 -4.07 16.26 9.38
N VAL A 91 -4.87 16.49 10.43
CA VAL A 91 -6.31 16.77 10.31
C VAL A 91 -6.57 17.95 9.39
N GLY A 92 -7.46 17.78 8.39
CA GLY A 92 -7.71 18.77 7.34
C GLY A 92 -6.61 18.84 6.28
N GLY A 93 -5.53 18.05 6.42
CA GLY A 93 -4.51 17.89 5.39
C GLY A 93 -5.06 17.18 4.16
N ARG A 94 -4.41 17.40 3.03
CA ARG A 94 -4.80 16.80 1.76
C ARG A 94 -3.85 15.70 1.36
N PHE A 95 -4.34 14.76 0.56
CA PHE A 95 -3.50 13.76 -0.09
C PHE A 95 -3.79 13.68 -1.59
N GLY A 96 -2.84 13.11 -2.31
CA GLY A 96 -3.00 12.68 -3.69
C GLY A 96 -2.42 11.30 -3.86
N GLU A 97 -2.95 10.56 -4.82
CA GLU A 97 -2.49 9.23 -5.16
C GLU A 97 -1.77 9.20 -6.49
N ARG A 98 -0.82 8.29 -6.58
CA ARG A 98 -0.19 7.88 -7.83
C ARG A 98 -0.30 6.36 -7.93
N LYS A 99 -0.85 5.90 -9.04
CA LYS A 99 -0.83 4.49 -9.43
C LYS A 99 0.04 4.36 -10.68
N GLU A 100 0.96 3.42 -10.67
CA GLU A 100 1.77 3.14 -11.87
C GLU A 100 0.94 2.35 -12.88
N PRO A 101 1.05 2.67 -14.19
CA PRO A 101 0.36 1.93 -15.24
C PRO A 101 0.71 0.44 -15.19
N GLY A 102 -0.32 -0.43 -15.19
CA GLY A 102 -0.13 -1.89 -15.14
C GLY A 102 0.22 -2.47 -13.78
N SER A 103 0.25 -1.65 -12.73
CA SER A 103 0.47 -2.08 -11.34
C SER A 103 -0.78 -1.85 -10.50
N ASP A 104 -0.99 -2.71 -9.49
CA ASP A 104 -2.00 -2.48 -8.46
C ASP A 104 -1.44 -1.71 -7.25
N LEU A 105 -0.14 -1.41 -7.27
CA LEU A 105 0.49 -0.62 -6.23
C LEU A 105 0.08 0.86 -6.35
N VAL A 106 -0.43 1.38 -5.25
CA VAL A 106 -0.80 2.79 -5.09
C VAL A 106 0.16 3.44 -4.11
N THR A 107 0.67 4.60 -4.47
CA THR A 107 1.43 5.47 -3.57
C THR A 107 0.57 6.67 -3.20
N ARG A 108 0.31 6.87 -1.91
CA ARG A 108 -0.45 8.00 -1.37
C ARG A 108 0.48 8.96 -0.64
N ILE A 109 0.39 10.23 -0.96
CA ILE A 109 1.21 11.30 -0.37
C ILE A 109 0.31 12.22 0.46
N PHE A 110 0.40 12.11 1.78
CA PHE A 110 -0.24 13.01 2.73
C PHE A 110 0.57 14.31 2.85
N ARG A 111 -0.08 15.44 2.64
CA ARG A 111 0.52 16.79 2.75
C ARG A 111 -0.02 17.47 4.00
N CYS A 112 0.81 17.56 5.01
CA CYS A 112 0.51 18.12 6.31
C CYS A 112 1.27 19.43 6.53
N SER A 113 0.86 20.24 7.51
CA SER A 113 1.57 21.49 7.85
C SER A 113 3.01 21.29 8.28
N GLY A 114 3.33 20.11 8.89
CA GLY A 114 4.68 19.79 9.36
C GLY A 114 5.55 19.02 8.34
N GLY A 115 5.00 18.63 7.18
CA GLY A 115 5.75 17.83 6.20
C GLY A 115 4.88 16.91 5.37
N THR A 116 5.49 15.89 4.78
CA THR A 116 4.76 14.88 4.00
C THR A 116 5.04 13.47 4.50
N LEU A 117 4.01 12.63 4.50
CA LEU A 117 4.12 11.19 4.73
C LEU A 117 3.65 10.48 3.46
N THR A 118 4.48 9.57 2.95
CA THR A 118 4.17 8.76 1.78
C THR A 118 4.01 7.31 2.22
N VAL A 119 2.88 6.71 1.85
CA VAL A 119 2.59 5.29 2.11
C VAL A 119 2.32 4.57 0.79
N ALA A 120 2.59 3.27 0.76
CA ALA A 120 2.26 2.39 -0.36
C ALA A 120 1.29 1.30 0.10
N PHE A 121 0.38 0.89 -0.78
CA PHE A 121 -0.57 -0.20 -0.57
C PHE A 121 -1.09 -0.73 -1.91
N THR A 122 -1.68 -1.92 -1.91
CA THR A 122 -2.30 -2.48 -3.12
C THR A 122 -3.75 -2.05 -3.22
N SER A 123 -4.16 -1.52 -4.38
CA SER A 123 -5.56 -1.17 -4.63
C SER A 123 -6.41 -2.42 -4.89
N THR A 124 -7.69 -2.35 -4.52
CA THR A 124 -8.70 -3.34 -4.91
C THR A 124 -9.65 -2.74 -5.97
N PRO A 125 -10.37 -3.57 -6.72
CA PRO A 125 -11.40 -3.07 -7.64
C PRO A 125 -12.44 -2.20 -6.91
N PRO A 126 -13.02 -1.19 -7.59
CA PRO A 126 -14.11 -0.38 -7.06
C PRO A 126 -15.29 -1.24 -6.59
N ASP A 127 -16.07 -0.72 -5.63
CA ASP A 127 -17.22 -1.38 -5.00
C ASP A 127 -16.88 -2.66 -4.20
N VAL A 128 -15.61 -3.00 -4.05
CA VAL A 128 -15.14 -4.08 -3.19
C VAL A 128 -14.61 -3.47 -1.89
N LYS A 129 -14.96 -4.08 -0.78
CA LYS A 129 -14.42 -3.67 0.52
C LYS A 129 -12.90 -3.85 0.50
N GLN A 130 -12.20 -2.74 0.50
CA GLN A 130 -10.74 -2.74 0.46
C GLN A 130 -10.17 -3.26 1.78
N ARG A 131 -9.20 -4.17 1.64
CA ARG A 131 -8.36 -4.66 2.72
C ARG A 131 -6.97 -4.87 2.16
N SER A 132 -6.05 -3.99 2.48
CA SER A 132 -4.68 -4.06 2.02
C SER A 132 -3.74 -3.82 3.18
N ASP A 133 -2.59 -4.43 3.12
CA ASP A 133 -1.48 -4.01 3.96
C ASP A 133 -0.88 -2.75 3.35
N TRP A 134 -0.37 -1.88 4.21
CA TRP A 134 0.28 -0.64 3.81
C TRP A 134 1.61 -0.48 4.56
N GLU A 135 2.52 0.26 3.97
CA GLU A 135 3.81 0.58 4.54
C GLU A 135 4.19 2.04 4.33
N VAL A 136 5.01 2.57 5.22
CA VAL A 136 5.63 3.89 5.07
C VAL A 136 6.79 3.76 4.09
N VAL A 137 6.73 4.50 2.97
CA VAL A 137 7.78 4.53 1.95
C VAL A 137 8.73 5.70 2.19
N LYS A 138 8.19 6.85 2.64
CA LYS A 138 8.98 8.06 2.84
C LYS A 138 8.29 9.04 3.78
N GLY A 139 9.07 9.62 4.69
CA GLY A 139 8.69 10.78 5.49
C GLY A 139 9.59 11.99 5.16
N LEU A 140 9.04 13.19 5.22
CA LEU A 140 9.75 14.46 5.11
C LEU A 140 9.26 15.44 6.17
N GLY A 141 10.14 16.32 6.63
CA GLY A 141 9.85 17.26 7.71
C GLY A 141 9.63 16.54 9.04
N SER A 142 8.54 16.80 9.73
CA SER A 142 8.23 16.14 11.01
C SER A 142 8.01 14.63 10.92
N PHE A 143 7.98 14.06 9.71
CA PHE A 143 7.83 12.62 9.46
C PHE A 143 9.14 11.97 8.99
N GLU A 144 10.25 12.69 8.98
CA GLU A 144 11.55 12.15 8.58
C GLU A 144 11.97 11.01 9.51
N GLY A 145 12.49 9.92 8.93
CA GLY A 145 12.87 8.71 9.65
C GLY A 145 11.72 7.81 10.09
N LEU A 146 10.45 8.23 9.86
CA LEU A 146 9.30 7.40 10.21
C LEU A 146 9.22 6.18 9.28
N GLY A 147 9.20 5.00 9.87
CA GLY A 147 8.95 3.71 9.22
C GLY A 147 7.75 3.01 9.84
N GLY A 148 7.37 1.87 9.27
CA GLY A 148 6.27 1.06 9.81
C GLY A 148 5.18 0.82 8.79
N GLY A 149 4.04 0.30 9.26
CA GLY A 149 2.94 -0.07 8.40
C GLY A 149 1.78 -0.69 9.16
N GLY A 150 0.90 -1.34 8.44
CA GLY A 150 -0.27 -1.97 9.04
C GLY A 150 -1.31 -2.35 8.01
N ARG A 151 -2.58 -2.21 8.39
CA ARG A 151 -3.70 -2.59 7.54
C ARG A 151 -4.58 -1.38 7.20
N MET A 152 -4.95 -1.29 5.93
CA MET A 152 -5.95 -0.36 5.45
C MET A 152 -7.28 -1.10 5.24
N THR A 153 -8.36 -0.46 5.61
CA THR A 153 -9.73 -0.91 5.33
C THR A 153 -10.56 0.24 4.81
N GLY A 154 -11.46 -0.03 3.89
CA GLY A 154 -12.32 1.01 3.34
C GLY A 154 -13.33 0.47 2.36
N ALA A 155 -14.04 1.38 1.73
CA ALA A 155 -14.90 1.13 0.59
C ALA A 155 -14.72 2.30 -0.37
N GLU A 156 -14.43 1.98 -1.59
CA GLU A 156 -14.33 2.91 -2.71
C GLU A 156 -15.56 2.71 -3.60
N SER A 157 -16.19 3.79 -3.99
CA SER A 157 -17.32 3.76 -4.92
C SER A 157 -16.83 3.81 -6.38
N ARG A 158 -17.71 3.51 -7.34
CA ARG A 158 -17.36 3.47 -8.77
C ARG A 158 -16.85 4.80 -9.33
N ASP A 159 -17.23 5.90 -8.70
CA ASP A 159 -16.73 7.24 -9.04
C ASP A 159 -15.35 7.54 -8.42
N GLY A 160 -14.76 6.58 -7.69
CA GLY A 160 -13.48 6.72 -6.99
C GLY A 160 -13.55 7.48 -5.68
N GLY A 161 -14.77 7.87 -5.24
CA GLY A 161 -14.97 8.43 -3.91
C GLY A 161 -15.02 7.35 -2.83
N GLY A 162 -14.94 7.75 -1.55
CA GLY A 162 -15.04 6.77 -0.48
C GLY A 162 -14.45 7.20 0.84
N ARG A 163 -14.37 6.25 1.78
CA ARG A 163 -13.73 6.45 3.08
C ARG A 163 -12.84 5.25 3.39
N GLU A 164 -11.68 5.55 3.94
CA GLU A 164 -10.71 4.53 4.32
C GLU A 164 -10.13 4.82 5.70
N THR A 165 -9.63 3.77 6.32
CA THR A 165 -8.91 3.84 7.60
C THR A 165 -7.66 2.99 7.52
N PHE A 166 -6.53 3.63 7.76
CA PHE A 166 -5.22 2.99 7.94
C PHE A 166 -5.00 2.81 9.44
N THR A 167 -4.63 1.61 9.86
CA THR A 167 -4.27 1.28 11.25
C THR A 167 -2.98 0.49 11.26
N GLY A 168 -2.17 0.67 12.29
CA GLY A 168 -0.90 -0.04 12.42
C GLY A 168 0.02 0.58 13.46
N THR A 169 1.31 0.44 13.24
CA THR A 169 2.36 1.01 14.10
C THR A 169 3.43 1.67 13.25
N VAL A 170 4.02 2.71 13.81
CA VAL A 170 5.15 3.43 13.23
C VAL A 170 6.27 3.57 14.26
N THR A 171 7.51 3.64 13.77
CA THR A 171 8.73 3.82 14.58
C THR A 171 9.61 4.89 13.94
N ARG A 172 10.50 5.47 14.73
CA ARG A 172 11.58 6.36 14.25
C ARG A 172 12.93 5.76 14.54
#